data_9ec2569bd5c72e253f0b252eeb206a70
#
_entry.id   9ec2569bd5c72e253f0b252eeb206a70
#
_cell.length_a   1.000
_cell.length_b   1.000
_cell.length_c   1.000
_cell.angle_alpha   90.00
_cell.angle_beta   90.00
_cell.angle_gamma   90.00
#
_symmetry.space_group_name_H-M   'P 1'
#
loop_
_entity.id
_entity.type
_entity.pdbx_description
1 polymer ?
#
loop_
_entity_poly.entity_id
_entity_poly.type
_entity_poly.pdbx_seq_one_letter_code
_entity_poly.pdbx_strand_id
1 'polypeptide(L)'
;RRLLTTTGIRGADSLISVSKYWCAIDALQLDVSVDAWRDAWCSAALTKQAAAVLEEAVVSREDAMYILTQYIRPIFRSQKKAVWEEEAPSWTSTHAVQGHMPLGCHNVLAWLMTRLGPVWDEAWPLVLPPIMTWLDSPMPQAKIYGACTAYLLVRYAPRTLLSQAGLDRLLGTSLTRMLSF
;
A
#
# COMPACT_ATOMS: atom_id res chain seq x y z
N ARG A 1 -17.77 -26.74 2.55
CA ARG A 1 -18.35 -25.61 1.75
C ARG A 1 -19.43 -24.80 2.47
N ARG A 2 -19.90 -25.15 3.66
CA ARG A 2 -20.99 -24.45 4.38
C ARG A 2 -20.60 -23.72 5.66
N LEU A 3 -19.31 -23.73 6.06
CA LEU A 3 -18.87 -23.08 7.32
C LEU A 3 -18.26 -21.68 7.14
N LEU A 4 -18.03 -21.23 5.89
CA LEU A 4 -17.50 -19.88 5.61
C LEU A 4 -18.57 -18.85 5.22
N THR A 5 -19.82 -19.26 5.01
CA THR A 5 -20.90 -18.37 4.57
C THR A 5 -21.61 -17.64 5.70
N THR A 6 -21.32 -17.91 6.97
CA THR A 6 -21.98 -17.27 8.11
C THR A 6 -21.08 -16.31 8.91
N THR A 7 -19.79 -16.31 8.64
CA THR A 7 -18.85 -15.32 9.20
C THR A 7 -18.17 -14.60 8.05
N GLY A 8 -18.92 -13.76 7.34
CA GLY A 8 -18.30 -12.79 6.44
C GLY A 8 -17.19 -12.05 7.21
N ILE A 9 -16.08 -11.72 6.55
CA ILE A 9 -15.03 -10.90 7.14
C ILE A 9 -15.71 -9.63 7.67
N ARG A 10 -15.89 -9.58 8.97
CA ARG A 10 -16.49 -8.45 9.67
C ARG A 10 -15.41 -7.76 10.45
N GLY A 11 -15.18 -6.51 10.08
CA GLY A 11 -14.25 -5.63 10.78
C GLY A 11 -12.92 -5.42 10.06
N ALA A 12 -12.45 -4.20 10.15
CA ALA A 12 -11.23 -3.72 9.49
C ALA A 12 -9.97 -4.53 9.82
N ASP A 13 -9.84 -5.05 11.05
CA ASP A 13 -8.68 -5.85 11.48
C ASP A 13 -8.59 -7.19 10.73
N SER A 14 -9.73 -7.81 10.46
CA SER A 14 -9.79 -9.03 9.66
C SER A 14 -9.44 -8.76 8.21
N LEU A 15 -9.91 -7.65 7.65
CA LEU A 15 -9.57 -7.20 6.29
C LEU A 15 -8.07 -6.92 6.18
N ILE A 16 -7.48 -6.22 7.16
CA ILE A 16 -6.02 -5.99 7.23
C ILE A 16 -5.27 -7.32 7.24
N SER A 17 -5.69 -8.25 8.08
CA SER A 17 -4.99 -9.53 8.26
C SER A 17 -4.96 -10.35 6.98
N VAL A 18 -6.06 -10.40 6.23
CA VAL A 18 -6.15 -11.17 4.97
C VAL A 18 -5.48 -10.42 3.82
N SER A 19 -5.66 -9.09 3.72
CA SER A 19 -5.12 -8.30 2.61
C SER A 19 -3.59 -8.21 2.59
N LYS A 20 -2.90 -8.50 3.70
CA LYS A 20 -1.44 -8.66 3.72
C LYS A 20 -0.94 -9.70 2.73
N TYR A 21 -1.74 -10.72 2.44
CA TYR A 21 -1.41 -11.81 1.51
C TYR A 21 -1.91 -11.56 0.09
N TRP A 22 -2.53 -10.41 -0.18
CA TRP A 22 -3.04 -10.06 -1.49
C TRP A 22 -1.97 -9.38 -2.33
N CYS A 23 -1.42 -10.09 -3.30
CA CYS A 23 -0.44 -9.54 -4.23
C CYS A 23 -1.15 -8.97 -5.47
N ALA A 24 -0.98 -7.68 -5.72
CA ALA A 24 -1.65 -6.98 -6.81
C ALA A 24 -1.40 -7.59 -8.18
N ILE A 25 -0.20 -8.07 -8.46
CA ILE A 25 0.17 -8.65 -9.75
C ILE A 25 -0.59 -9.94 -10.02
N ASP A 26 -0.56 -10.85 -9.05
CA ASP A 26 -1.25 -12.12 -9.17
C ASP A 26 -2.78 -11.95 -9.22
N ALA A 27 -3.31 -11.06 -8.36
CA ALA A 27 -4.75 -10.86 -8.24
C ALA A 27 -5.35 -10.09 -9.42
N LEU A 28 -4.60 -9.17 -10.02
CA LEU A 28 -5.05 -8.35 -11.14
C LEU A 28 -4.51 -8.85 -12.49
N GLN A 29 -3.76 -9.97 -12.48
CA GLN A 29 -3.15 -10.56 -13.68
C GLN A 29 -2.35 -9.54 -14.49
N LEU A 30 -1.54 -8.73 -13.81
CA LEU A 30 -0.73 -7.73 -14.47
C LEU A 30 0.43 -8.41 -15.21
N ASP A 31 0.65 -7.99 -16.46
CA ASP A 31 1.75 -8.48 -17.30
C ASP A 31 3.07 -7.77 -16.90
N VAL A 32 3.62 -8.17 -15.76
CA VAL A 32 4.87 -7.65 -15.21
C VAL A 32 5.66 -8.81 -14.62
N SER A 33 6.98 -8.69 -14.58
CA SER A 33 7.84 -9.69 -13.93
C SER A 33 7.46 -9.82 -12.44
N VAL A 34 6.88 -10.94 -12.09
CA VAL A 34 6.23 -11.19 -10.79
C VAL A 34 7.22 -11.23 -9.63
N ASP A 35 8.45 -11.65 -9.90
CA ASP A 35 9.42 -11.97 -8.84
C ASP A 35 9.88 -10.74 -8.03
N ALA A 36 9.86 -9.55 -8.66
CA ALA A 36 10.24 -8.31 -7.99
C ALA A 36 9.18 -7.77 -7.00
N TRP A 37 7.95 -8.26 -7.11
CA TRP A 37 6.80 -7.74 -6.36
C TRP A 37 6.34 -8.61 -5.23
N ARG A 38 6.52 -9.92 -5.43
CA ARG A 38 6.08 -10.89 -4.44
C ARG A 38 7.08 -10.89 -3.29
N ASP A 39 6.59 -10.58 -2.11
CA ASP A 39 7.36 -10.81 -0.91
C ASP A 39 7.73 -12.29 -0.79
N ALA A 40 8.94 -12.59 -0.33
CA ALA A 40 9.45 -13.95 -0.19
C ALA A 40 8.57 -14.85 0.71
N TRP A 41 7.77 -14.25 1.60
CA TRP A 41 6.84 -14.95 2.49
C TRP A 41 5.45 -15.15 1.87
N CYS A 42 5.17 -14.56 0.70
CA CYS A 42 3.87 -14.65 0.03
C CYS A 42 3.97 -15.58 -1.19
N SER A 43 3.11 -16.59 -1.25
CA SER A 43 3.03 -17.51 -2.38
C SER A 43 1.81 -17.24 -3.25
N ALA A 44 1.85 -17.65 -4.52
CA ALA A 44 0.71 -17.55 -5.43
C ALA A 44 -0.55 -18.25 -4.88
N ALA A 45 -0.37 -19.36 -4.16
CA ALA A 45 -1.47 -20.08 -3.53
C ALA A 45 -2.12 -19.27 -2.41
N LEU A 46 -1.31 -18.62 -1.55
CA LEU A 46 -1.82 -17.73 -0.50
C LEU A 46 -2.51 -16.51 -1.09
N THR A 47 -1.94 -15.89 -2.12
CA THR A 47 -2.57 -14.77 -2.83
C THR A 47 -3.93 -15.16 -3.40
N LYS A 48 -4.02 -16.31 -4.04
CA LYS A 48 -5.30 -16.82 -4.60
C LYS A 48 -6.34 -17.04 -3.51
N GLN A 49 -5.95 -17.60 -2.37
CA GLN A 49 -6.85 -17.77 -1.23
C GLN A 49 -7.30 -16.44 -0.65
N ALA A 50 -6.36 -15.50 -0.43
CA ALA A 50 -6.66 -14.17 0.05
C ALA A 50 -7.59 -13.42 -0.93
N ALA A 51 -7.32 -13.47 -2.24
CA ALA A 51 -8.15 -12.85 -3.25
C ALA A 51 -9.58 -13.40 -3.24
N ALA A 52 -9.75 -14.73 -3.16
CA ALA A 52 -11.08 -15.37 -3.10
C ALA A 52 -11.89 -14.93 -1.87
N VAL A 53 -11.23 -14.76 -0.72
CA VAL A 53 -11.88 -14.31 0.50
C VAL A 53 -12.23 -12.81 0.41
N LEU A 54 -11.32 -11.99 -0.13
CA LEU A 54 -11.48 -10.56 -0.24
C LEU A 54 -12.42 -10.13 -1.38
N GLU A 55 -12.66 -10.98 -2.36
CA GLU A 55 -13.61 -10.73 -3.44
C GLU A 55 -15.04 -10.56 -2.93
N GLU A 56 -15.41 -11.38 -1.92
CA GLU A 56 -16.71 -11.31 -1.26
C GLU A 56 -16.80 -10.23 -0.17
N ALA A 57 -15.68 -9.58 0.14
CA ALA A 57 -15.63 -8.57 1.20
C ALA A 57 -16.23 -7.24 0.71
N VAL A 58 -17.22 -6.76 1.44
CA VAL A 58 -17.75 -5.40 1.29
C VAL A 58 -16.98 -4.49 2.24
N VAL A 59 -16.27 -3.53 1.68
CA VAL A 59 -15.52 -2.52 2.46
C VAL A 59 -16.43 -1.31 2.66
N SER A 60 -16.83 -1.08 3.90
CA SER A 60 -17.56 0.15 4.22
C SER A 60 -16.63 1.38 4.17
N ARG A 61 -17.22 2.57 4.11
CA ARG A 61 -16.47 3.83 4.24
C ARG A 61 -15.70 3.87 5.57
N GLU A 62 -16.34 3.44 6.63
CA GLU A 62 -15.78 3.40 7.98
C GLU A 62 -14.59 2.44 8.05
N ASP A 63 -14.69 1.23 7.44
CA ASP A 63 -13.59 0.28 7.37
C ASP A 63 -12.41 0.86 6.59
N ALA A 64 -12.67 1.46 5.43
CA ALA A 64 -11.64 2.06 4.60
C ALA A 64 -10.89 3.18 5.36
N MET A 65 -11.62 4.08 5.99
CA MET A 65 -11.04 5.17 6.77
C MET A 65 -10.32 4.68 8.01
N TYR A 66 -10.83 3.65 8.68
CA TYR A 66 -10.14 3.00 9.80
C TYR A 66 -8.79 2.42 9.36
N ILE A 67 -8.76 1.63 8.28
CA ILE A 67 -7.52 1.04 7.75
C ILE A 67 -6.50 2.14 7.41
N LEU A 68 -6.92 3.20 6.75
CA LEU A 68 -6.02 4.30 6.38
C LEU A 68 -5.52 5.10 7.59
N THR A 69 -6.38 5.40 8.56
CA THR A 69 -6.03 6.28 9.69
C THR A 69 -5.38 5.55 10.84
N GLN A 70 -5.81 4.32 11.16
CA GLN A 70 -5.36 3.58 12.32
C GLN A 70 -4.27 2.55 12.00
N TYR A 71 -4.21 2.03 10.77
CA TYR A 71 -3.19 1.06 10.38
C TYR A 71 -2.11 1.68 9.48
N ILE A 72 -2.47 2.27 8.34
CA ILE A 72 -1.48 2.78 7.36
C ILE A 72 -0.78 4.04 7.87
N ARG A 73 -1.52 5.09 8.23
CA ARG A 73 -0.97 6.38 8.63
C ARG A 73 0.07 6.33 9.76
N PRO A 74 -0.09 5.57 10.85
CA PRO A 74 0.89 5.51 11.93
C PRO A 74 2.25 4.98 11.48
N ILE A 75 2.28 4.01 10.54
CA ILE A 75 3.51 3.42 9.99
C ILE A 75 4.40 4.53 9.39
N PHE A 76 3.79 5.44 8.62
CA PHE A 76 4.53 6.49 7.90
C PHE A 76 4.76 7.76 8.72
N ARG A 77 4.00 7.98 9.80
CA ARG A 77 4.26 9.10 10.73
C ARG A 77 5.47 8.86 11.62
N SER A 78 5.65 7.65 12.10
CA SER A 78 6.81 7.30 12.95
C SER A 78 8.12 7.36 12.17
N GLN A 79 8.13 7.03 10.88
CA GLN A 79 9.31 7.14 10.04
C GLN A 79 9.79 8.58 9.86
N LYS A 80 8.89 9.55 9.69
CA LYS A 80 9.26 10.98 9.61
C LYS A 80 9.89 11.49 10.90
N LYS A 81 9.37 11.06 12.05
CA LYS A 81 9.90 11.49 13.35
C LYS A 81 11.33 10.99 13.58
N ALA A 82 11.62 9.74 13.22
CA ALA A 82 12.94 9.16 13.35
C ALA A 82 14.01 9.92 12.52
N VAL A 83 13.68 10.37 11.30
CA VAL A 83 14.61 11.13 10.45
C VAL A 83 14.98 12.49 11.02
N TRP A 84 14.08 13.17 11.76
CA TRP A 84 14.35 14.47 12.34
C TRP A 84 15.03 14.42 13.73
N GLU A 85 14.91 13.29 14.43
CA GLU A 85 15.54 13.10 15.76
C GLU A 85 17.01 12.63 15.65
N GLU A 86 17.49 12.28 14.45
CA GLU A 86 18.85 11.80 14.18
C GLU A 86 19.88 12.90 13.88
N GLU A 87 19.62 14.17 14.15
CA GLU A 87 20.64 15.23 14.06
C GLU A 87 21.72 15.18 15.15
N ALA A 88 21.86 14.08 15.88
CA ALA A 88 23.04 13.82 16.71
C ALA A 88 24.06 13.00 15.91
N PRO A 89 25.30 13.49 15.68
CA PRO A 89 26.29 12.78 14.90
C PRO A 89 26.85 11.59 15.68
N SER A 90 26.19 10.46 15.60
CA SER A 90 26.70 9.18 16.07
C SER A 90 26.90 8.26 14.87
N TRP A 91 28.14 8.24 14.35
CA TRP A 91 28.60 7.35 13.29
C TRP A 91 28.59 5.87 13.66
N THR A 92 27.98 5.50 14.76
CA THR A 92 27.85 4.12 15.25
C THR A 92 26.47 3.50 15.09
N SER A 93 25.45 4.22 14.60
CA SER A 93 24.11 3.65 14.48
C SER A 93 23.59 3.55 13.03
N THR A 94 24.35 2.86 12.17
CA THR A 94 23.91 2.50 10.82
C THR A 94 22.74 1.50 10.80
N HIS A 95 22.23 1.07 11.95
CA HIS A 95 21.19 0.05 12.05
C HIS A 95 19.87 0.48 12.72
N ALA A 96 19.77 1.74 13.20
CA ALA A 96 18.63 2.14 14.03
C ALA A 96 17.46 2.81 13.29
N VAL A 97 17.58 3.16 12.00
CA VAL A 97 16.56 3.98 11.29
C VAL A 97 15.72 3.20 10.28
N GLN A 98 15.92 1.92 10.15
CA GLN A 98 14.95 1.07 9.43
C GLN A 98 13.85 0.64 10.41
N GLY A 99 12.95 1.56 10.73
CA GLY A 99 11.68 1.17 11.34
C GLY A 99 11.08 0.07 10.47
N HIS A 100 11.06 -1.18 10.99
CA HIS A 100 10.56 -2.31 10.23
C HIS A 100 9.14 -2.03 9.79
N MET A 101 8.96 -1.80 8.49
CA MET A 101 7.64 -1.67 7.91
C MET A 101 6.89 -2.99 8.13
N PRO A 102 5.67 -2.96 8.68
CA PRO A 102 4.92 -4.19 8.89
C PRO A 102 4.79 -4.98 7.60
N LEU A 103 5.06 -6.29 7.69
CA LEU A 103 4.97 -7.19 6.54
C LEU A 103 3.62 -7.04 5.84
N GLY A 104 3.67 -6.88 4.52
CA GLY A 104 2.48 -6.80 3.68
C GLY A 104 1.68 -5.50 3.79
N CYS A 105 2.19 -4.44 4.43
CA CYS A 105 1.43 -3.18 4.51
C CYS A 105 1.18 -2.55 3.13
N HIS A 106 2.10 -2.73 2.17
CA HIS A 106 1.91 -2.31 0.78
C HIS A 106 0.78 -3.10 0.09
N ASN A 107 0.64 -4.39 0.38
CA ASN A 107 -0.46 -5.23 -0.11
C ASN A 107 -1.80 -4.75 0.45
N VAL A 108 -1.85 -4.39 1.74
CA VAL A 108 -3.07 -3.83 2.36
C VAL A 108 -3.48 -2.55 1.65
N LEU A 109 -2.53 -1.62 1.42
CA LEU A 109 -2.82 -0.37 0.72
C LEU A 109 -3.23 -0.62 -0.73
N ALA A 110 -2.50 -1.51 -1.44
CA ALA A 110 -2.79 -1.87 -2.82
C ALA A 110 -4.20 -2.46 -2.98
N TRP A 111 -4.57 -3.42 -2.14
CA TRP A 111 -5.91 -3.99 -2.13
C TRP A 111 -6.98 -2.94 -1.82
N LEU A 112 -6.77 -2.15 -0.77
CA LEU A 112 -7.73 -1.13 -0.35
C LEU A 112 -8.02 -0.14 -1.47
N MET A 113 -7.00 0.30 -2.23
CA MET A 113 -7.19 1.21 -3.37
C MET A 113 -8.15 0.68 -4.42
N THR A 114 -8.24 -0.64 -4.60
CA THR A 114 -9.21 -1.24 -5.54
C THR A 114 -10.67 -1.17 -5.03
N ARG A 115 -10.88 -0.84 -3.76
CA ARG A 115 -12.18 -0.86 -3.08
C ARG A 115 -12.67 0.52 -2.63
N LEU A 116 -11.88 1.58 -2.81
CA LEU A 116 -12.22 2.92 -2.31
C LEU A 116 -13.45 3.53 -2.99
N GLY A 117 -13.69 3.24 -4.28
CA GLY A 117 -14.89 3.72 -4.98
C GLY A 117 -15.19 5.20 -4.70
N PRO A 118 -16.38 5.54 -4.14
CA PRO A 118 -16.76 6.91 -3.85
C PRO A 118 -16.00 7.56 -2.69
N VAL A 119 -15.21 6.79 -1.94
CA VAL A 119 -14.43 7.28 -0.77
C VAL A 119 -13.12 7.95 -1.20
N TRP A 120 -12.77 7.91 -2.49
CA TRP A 120 -11.49 8.45 -2.99
C TRP A 120 -11.24 9.90 -2.59
N ASP A 121 -12.25 10.77 -2.63
CA ASP A 121 -12.09 12.20 -2.32
C ASP A 121 -11.60 12.44 -0.88
N GLU A 122 -11.96 11.55 0.05
CA GLU A 122 -11.51 11.62 1.44
C GLU A 122 -10.24 10.82 1.70
N ALA A 123 -10.04 9.74 0.94
CA ALA A 123 -8.97 8.78 1.15
C ALA A 123 -7.62 9.21 0.54
N TRP A 124 -7.61 9.94 -0.59
CA TRP A 124 -6.39 10.25 -1.33
C TRP A 124 -5.32 10.98 -0.49
N PRO A 125 -5.66 11.90 0.47
CA PRO A 125 -4.64 12.54 1.30
C PRO A 125 -3.94 11.58 2.26
N LEU A 126 -4.54 10.41 2.50
CA LEU A 126 -3.98 9.35 3.34
C LEU A 126 -3.25 8.28 2.52
N VAL A 127 -3.63 8.10 1.26
CA VAL A 127 -3.03 7.14 0.32
C VAL A 127 -1.72 7.66 -0.27
N LEU A 128 -1.66 8.94 -0.62
CA LEU A 128 -0.52 9.54 -1.31
C LEU A 128 0.79 9.54 -0.50
N PRO A 129 0.83 9.92 0.79
CA PRO A 129 2.07 9.99 1.55
C PRO A 129 2.83 8.66 1.64
N PRO A 130 2.21 7.50 1.88
CA PRO A 130 2.87 6.20 1.77
C PRO A 130 3.55 5.98 0.43
N ILE A 131 2.85 6.23 -0.66
CA ILE A 131 3.36 6.04 -2.03
C ILE A 131 4.61 6.90 -2.25
N MET A 132 4.54 8.19 -1.91
CA MET A 132 5.68 9.10 -2.04
C MET A 132 6.87 8.68 -1.17
N THR A 133 6.62 8.22 0.06
CA THR A 133 7.68 7.72 0.95
C THR A 133 8.39 6.52 0.35
N TRP A 134 7.67 5.60 -0.30
CA TRP A 134 8.28 4.45 -0.97
C TRP A 134 9.04 4.86 -2.23
N LEU A 135 8.51 5.77 -3.06
CA LEU A 135 9.19 6.25 -4.26
C LEU A 135 10.51 6.98 -3.94
N ASP A 136 10.55 7.72 -2.84
CA ASP A 136 11.73 8.45 -2.38
C ASP A 136 12.70 7.58 -1.57
N SER A 137 12.35 6.33 -1.26
CA SER A 137 13.20 5.43 -0.48
C SER A 137 14.50 5.09 -1.22
N PRO A 138 15.66 4.99 -0.52
CA PRO A 138 16.88 4.47 -1.10
C PRO A 138 16.83 2.97 -1.37
N MET A 139 15.89 2.25 -0.76
CA MET A 139 15.75 0.80 -0.86
C MET A 139 15.05 0.40 -2.16
N PRO A 140 15.67 -0.43 -3.04
CA PRO A 140 15.07 -0.84 -4.31
C PRO A 140 13.70 -1.48 -4.15
N GLN A 141 13.54 -2.34 -3.14
CA GLN A 141 12.27 -3.01 -2.86
C GLN A 141 11.15 -2.03 -2.51
N ALA A 142 11.43 -1.00 -1.72
CA ALA A 142 10.46 0.03 -1.39
C ALA A 142 10.06 0.84 -2.63
N LYS A 143 11.01 1.16 -3.52
CA LYS A 143 10.72 1.82 -4.80
C LYS A 143 9.76 1.00 -5.66
N ILE A 144 9.93 -0.33 -5.68
CA ILE A 144 9.00 -1.22 -6.38
C ILE A 144 7.59 -1.10 -5.76
N TYR A 145 7.46 -1.14 -4.44
CA TYR A 145 6.16 -0.93 -3.77
C TYR A 145 5.56 0.44 -4.12
N GLY A 146 6.40 1.48 -4.14
CA GLY A 146 5.99 2.83 -4.55
C GLY A 146 5.48 2.89 -5.98
N ALA A 147 6.22 2.33 -6.94
CA ALA A 147 5.84 2.32 -8.35
C ALA A 147 4.49 1.61 -8.58
N CYS A 148 4.27 0.51 -7.91
CA CYS A 148 3.07 -0.27 -8.01
C CYS A 148 1.86 0.42 -7.42
N THR A 149 2.02 0.85 -6.20
CA THR A 149 0.92 1.56 -5.56
C THR A 149 0.60 2.86 -6.31
N ALA A 150 1.60 3.53 -6.92
CA ALA A 150 1.38 4.66 -7.83
C ALA A 150 0.60 4.25 -9.08
N TYR A 151 0.95 3.10 -9.71
CA TYR A 151 0.20 2.56 -10.82
C TYR A 151 -1.27 2.29 -10.44
N LEU A 152 -1.50 1.68 -9.29
CA LEU A 152 -2.87 1.41 -8.81
C LEU A 152 -3.63 2.70 -8.49
N LEU A 153 -2.96 3.72 -7.93
CA LEU A 153 -3.56 5.03 -7.72
C LEU A 153 -4.05 5.62 -9.05
N VAL A 154 -3.22 5.63 -10.09
CA VAL A 154 -3.60 6.13 -11.41
C VAL A 154 -4.71 5.31 -12.05
N ARG A 155 -4.75 4.01 -11.82
CA ARG A 155 -5.74 3.09 -12.40
C ARG A 155 -7.12 3.21 -11.74
N TYR A 156 -7.18 3.38 -10.43
CA TYR A 156 -8.41 3.28 -9.65
C TYR A 156 -8.95 4.62 -9.14
N ALA A 157 -8.12 5.64 -8.99
CA ALA A 157 -8.58 6.95 -8.59
C ALA A 157 -9.35 7.64 -9.73
N PRO A 158 -10.39 8.44 -9.42
CA PRO A 158 -11.09 9.24 -10.41
C PRO A 158 -10.13 10.17 -11.17
N ARG A 159 -10.23 10.23 -12.50
CA ARG A 159 -9.38 11.09 -13.32
C ARG A 159 -9.50 12.58 -12.96
N THR A 160 -10.70 13.00 -12.59
CA THR A 160 -10.97 14.36 -12.10
C THR A 160 -10.17 14.68 -10.86
N LEU A 161 -10.10 13.74 -9.91
CA LEU A 161 -9.29 13.87 -8.69
C LEU A 161 -7.80 13.99 -9.02
N LEU A 162 -7.27 13.11 -9.87
CA LEU A 162 -5.86 13.13 -10.27
C LEU A 162 -5.45 14.47 -10.88
N SER A 163 -6.28 14.99 -11.78
CA SER A 163 -6.02 16.27 -12.46
C SER A 163 -6.18 17.47 -11.53
N GLN A 164 -7.26 17.54 -10.76
CA GLN A 164 -7.54 18.68 -9.87
C GLN A 164 -6.55 18.78 -8.72
N ALA A 165 -6.11 17.64 -8.19
CA ALA A 165 -5.11 17.59 -7.13
C ALA A 165 -3.65 17.67 -7.66
N GLY A 166 -3.44 17.72 -8.99
CA GLY A 166 -2.11 17.75 -9.61
C GLY A 166 -1.29 16.48 -9.37
N LEU A 167 -1.96 15.37 -9.05
CA LEU A 167 -1.31 14.09 -8.69
C LEU A 167 -0.62 13.46 -9.90
N ASP A 168 -1.16 13.62 -11.09
CA ASP A 168 -0.59 13.18 -12.36
C ASP A 168 0.81 13.78 -12.58
N ARG A 169 0.95 15.08 -12.38
CA ARG A 169 2.23 15.79 -12.49
C ARG A 169 3.21 15.37 -11.40
N LEU A 170 2.74 15.29 -10.14
CA LEU A 170 3.56 14.90 -9.00
C LEU A 170 4.12 13.49 -9.18
N LEU A 171 3.27 12.52 -9.50
CA LEU A 171 3.66 11.13 -9.71
C LEU A 171 4.58 10.99 -10.93
N GLY A 172 4.28 11.68 -12.03
CA GLY A 172 5.14 11.69 -13.21
C GLY A 172 6.56 12.14 -12.90
N THR A 173 6.70 13.25 -12.15
CA THR A 173 8.01 13.76 -11.72
C THR A 173 8.74 12.77 -10.82
N SER A 174 8.06 12.17 -9.83
CA SER A 174 8.68 11.24 -8.89
C SER A 174 9.10 9.93 -9.57
N LEU A 175 8.28 9.39 -10.48
CA LEU A 175 8.60 8.20 -11.25
C LEU A 175 9.77 8.44 -12.21
N THR A 176 9.81 9.60 -12.89
CA THR A 176 10.93 9.97 -13.77
C THR A 176 12.23 10.07 -12.97
N ARG A 177 12.20 10.71 -11.79
CA ARG A 177 13.37 10.78 -10.90
C ARG A 177 13.83 9.39 -10.45
N MET A 178 12.90 8.50 -10.14
CA MET A 178 13.21 7.13 -9.73
C MET A 178 13.95 6.35 -10.84
N LEU A 179 13.62 6.60 -12.11
CA LEU A 179 14.21 5.92 -13.27
C LEU A 179 15.52 6.55 -13.75
N SER A 180 15.92 7.71 -13.23
CA SER A 180 17.10 8.47 -13.68
C SER A 180 18.40 8.09 -12.95
N PHE A 181 18.45 6.94 -12.27
CA PHE A 181 19.64 6.42 -11.58
C PHE A 181 20.21 5.20 -12.30
#